data_395671e31399e123f64f986a0bcdcb39
#
_entry.id   395671e31399e123f64f986a0bcdcb39
#
_cell.length_a   1.000
_cell.length_b   1.000
_cell.length_c   1.000
_cell.angle_alpha   90.00
_cell.angle_beta   90.00
_cell.angle_gamma   90.00
#
_symmetry.space_group_name_H-M   'P 1'
#
loop_
_entity.id
_entity.type
_entity.pdbx_description
1 polymer ?
#
loop_
_entity_poly.entity_id
_entity_poly.type
_entity_poly.pdbx_seq_one_letter_code
_entity_poly.pdbx_strand_id
1 'polypeptide(L)'
;MGFPIALYVLGDISHALPVILFQQAVYTPLYLFVLHRVTEKDAQGAAGVLRSIVANPVIIASAIGLVLVLIGVKVPGVVLEPVQSLADMAIPAMLLAYGLSLHGSRPLAKDDGYRGLIAVASGAKLLAMPLIALGIGLLLGMRGAHLYEVVVMAALPTAQNVYVAAARYRASENLARDTVLITTIGTVLVLLLISAVLDV
;
A
#
# COMPACT_ATOMS: atom_id res chain seq x y z
N MET A 1 6.35 -0.92 -4.21
CA MET A 1 6.98 0.40 -4.40
C MET A 1 7.70 0.90 -3.14
N GLY A 2 7.19 0.67 -1.92
CA GLY A 2 7.81 1.18 -0.68
C GLY A 2 9.24 0.69 -0.44
N PHE A 3 9.53 -0.59 -0.63
CA PHE A 3 10.88 -1.15 -0.42
C PHE A 3 11.96 -0.52 -1.30
N PRO A 4 11.78 -0.43 -2.64
CA PRO A 4 12.79 0.22 -3.47
C PRO A 4 13.04 1.68 -3.07
N ILE A 5 11.99 2.44 -2.75
CA ILE A 5 12.15 3.84 -2.35
C ILE A 5 12.87 3.94 -1.02
N ALA A 6 12.52 3.12 -0.02
CA ALA A 6 13.23 3.09 1.26
C ALA A 6 14.72 2.75 1.06
N LEU A 7 15.03 1.75 0.23
CA LEU A 7 16.42 1.35 -0.04
C LEU A 7 17.20 2.44 -0.77
N TYR A 8 16.64 3.02 -1.85
CA TYR A 8 17.38 3.95 -2.71
C TYR A 8 17.37 5.40 -2.21
N VAL A 9 16.33 5.81 -1.48
CA VAL A 9 16.19 7.19 -0.99
C VAL A 9 16.68 7.33 0.44
N LEU A 10 16.41 6.33 1.30
CA LEU A 10 16.79 6.35 2.72
C LEU A 10 18.05 5.54 3.03
N GLY A 11 18.50 4.71 2.10
CA GLY A 11 19.71 3.87 2.28
C GLY A 11 19.51 2.68 3.22
N ASP A 12 18.38 2.57 3.92
CA ASP A 12 18.08 1.48 4.85
C ASP A 12 16.61 1.05 4.76
N ILE A 13 16.40 -0.26 4.69
CA ILE A 13 15.06 -0.88 4.64
C ILE A 13 14.42 -0.93 6.03
N SER A 14 15.21 -0.92 7.10
CA SER A 14 14.72 -1.10 8.47
C SER A 14 13.67 -0.06 8.86
N HIS A 15 13.75 1.15 8.33
CA HIS A 15 12.77 2.23 8.55
C HIS A 15 11.40 1.95 7.91
N ALA A 16 11.35 1.14 6.83
CA ALA A 16 10.11 0.75 6.17
C ALA A 16 9.39 -0.43 6.84
N LEU A 17 10.13 -1.29 7.57
CA LEU A 17 9.58 -2.51 8.17
C LEU A 17 8.40 -2.26 9.12
N PRO A 18 8.45 -1.33 10.09
CA PRO A 18 7.33 -1.07 11.00
C PRO A 18 6.07 -0.61 10.25
N VAL A 19 6.24 0.24 9.23
CA VAL A 19 5.14 0.74 8.40
C VAL A 19 4.50 -0.39 7.60
N ILE A 20 5.31 -1.27 7.00
CA ILE A 20 4.83 -2.41 6.22
C ILE A 20 4.12 -3.43 7.12
N LEU A 21 4.68 -3.73 8.30
CA LEU A 21 4.05 -4.62 9.27
C LEU A 21 2.71 -4.07 9.75
N PHE A 22 2.64 -2.77 10.09
CA PHE A 22 1.38 -2.12 10.46
C PHE A 22 0.37 -2.16 9.31
N GLN A 23 0.80 -1.85 8.10
CA GLN A 23 -0.04 -1.89 6.91
C GLN A 23 -0.60 -3.30 6.67
N GLN A 24 0.21 -4.32 6.83
CA GLN A 24 -0.19 -5.70 6.58
C GLN A 24 -1.04 -6.27 7.71
N ALA A 25 -0.68 -6.01 8.97
CA ALA A 25 -1.36 -6.59 10.12
C ALA A 25 -2.65 -5.86 10.52
N VAL A 26 -2.71 -4.54 10.30
CA VAL A 26 -3.85 -3.71 10.75
C VAL A 26 -4.63 -3.14 9.59
N TYR A 27 -3.95 -2.44 8.67
CA TYR A 27 -4.63 -1.71 7.61
C TYR A 27 -5.26 -2.64 6.58
N THR A 28 -4.57 -3.73 6.19
CA THR A 28 -5.08 -4.68 5.20
C THR A 28 -6.40 -5.36 5.65
N PRO A 29 -6.50 -5.94 6.85
CA PRO A 29 -7.76 -6.46 7.35
C PRO A 29 -8.88 -5.40 7.42
N LEU A 30 -8.53 -4.19 7.85
CA LEU A 30 -9.50 -3.12 8.00
C LEU A 30 -10.12 -2.70 6.65
N TYR A 31 -9.32 -2.42 5.64
CA TYR A 31 -9.86 -2.03 4.34
C TYR A 31 -10.59 -3.17 3.63
N LEU A 32 -10.12 -4.42 3.79
CA LEU A 32 -10.82 -5.59 3.26
C LEU A 32 -12.19 -5.77 3.94
N PHE A 33 -12.27 -5.52 5.25
CA PHE A 33 -13.54 -5.51 5.97
C PHE A 33 -14.50 -4.46 5.41
N VAL A 34 -14.03 -3.22 5.24
CA VAL A 34 -14.85 -2.14 4.68
C VAL A 34 -15.28 -2.46 3.26
N LEU A 35 -14.37 -2.94 2.42
CA LEU A 35 -14.64 -3.28 1.04
C LEU A 35 -15.68 -4.40 0.92
N HIS A 36 -15.54 -5.44 1.72
CA HIS A 36 -16.51 -6.53 1.77
C HIS A 36 -17.92 -6.03 2.20
N ARG A 37 -17.99 -5.15 3.21
CA ARG A 37 -19.27 -4.55 3.67
C ARG A 37 -19.94 -3.70 2.60
N VAL A 38 -19.17 -2.98 1.79
CA VAL A 38 -19.71 -2.09 0.75
C VAL A 38 -20.14 -2.88 -0.48
N THR A 39 -19.44 -3.99 -0.80
CA THR A 39 -19.65 -4.74 -2.04
C THR A 39 -20.71 -5.82 -1.90
N GLU A 40 -20.73 -6.53 -0.78
CA GLU A 40 -21.74 -7.57 -0.49
C GLU A 40 -22.91 -6.97 0.29
N LYS A 41 -23.91 -6.50 -0.45
CA LYS A 41 -25.16 -5.93 0.12
C LYS A 41 -26.09 -6.98 0.76
N ASP A 42 -25.86 -8.26 0.54
CA ASP A 42 -26.70 -9.33 1.10
C ASP A 42 -26.22 -9.71 2.51
N ALA A 43 -27.02 -9.32 3.43
CA ALA A 43 -27.33 -9.73 4.80
C ALA A 43 -26.62 -10.97 5.41
N GLN A 44 -25.33 -11.13 5.20
CA GLN A 44 -24.55 -11.95 6.10
C GLN A 44 -24.20 -11.06 7.30
N GLY A 45 -24.83 -11.34 8.44
CA GLY A 45 -24.57 -10.63 9.69
C GLY A 45 -23.08 -10.58 10.03
N ALA A 46 -22.68 -9.86 11.07
CA ALA A 46 -21.29 -9.66 11.48
C ALA A 46 -20.44 -10.95 11.47
N ALA A 47 -21.04 -12.10 11.74
CA ALA A 47 -20.40 -13.41 11.70
C ALA A 47 -19.95 -13.83 10.28
N GLY A 48 -20.75 -13.57 9.25
CA GLY A 48 -20.41 -13.90 7.85
C GLY A 48 -19.26 -13.04 7.34
N VAL A 49 -19.26 -11.75 7.69
CA VAL A 49 -18.16 -10.83 7.37
C VAL A 49 -16.87 -11.26 8.06
N LEU A 50 -16.93 -11.60 9.36
CA LEU A 50 -15.77 -12.07 10.10
C LEU A 50 -15.21 -13.36 9.49
N ARG A 51 -16.08 -14.29 9.10
CA ARG A 51 -15.69 -15.54 8.43
C ARG A 51 -14.98 -15.27 7.10
N SER A 52 -15.47 -14.34 6.28
CA SER A 52 -14.83 -14.02 4.98
C SER A 52 -13.47 -13.36 5.15
N ILE A 53 -13.29 -12.54 6.20
CA ILE A 53 -11.99 -11.92 6.53
C ILE A 53 -11.00 -12.99 7.00
N VAL A 54 -11.41 -13.83 7.95
CA VAL A 54 -10.54 -14.89 8.50
C VAL A 54 -10.22 -15.95 7.44
N ALA A 55 -11.12 -16.20 6.50
CA ALA A 55 -10.88 -17.09 5.35
C ALA A 55 -10.04 -16.46 4.23
N ASN A 56 -9.67 -15.18 4.34
CA ASN A 56 -8.85 -14.53 3.31
C ASN A 56 -7.41 -15.08 3.36
N PRO A 57 -6.89 -15.62 2.24
CA PRO A 57 -5.57 -16.25 2.22
C PRO A 57 -4.42 -15.27 2.58
N VAL A 58 -4.59 -13.98 2.28
CA VAL A 58 -3.60 -12.95 2.64
C VAL A 58 -3.54 -12.78 4.16
N ILE A 59 -4.69 -12.74 4.83
CA ILE A 59 -4.77 -12.60 6.29
C ILE A 59 -4.23 -13.85 6.97
N ILE A 60 -4.60 -15.03 6.48
CA ILE A 60 -4.09 -16.31 7.01
C ILE A 60 -2.56 -16.37 6.90
N ALA A 61 -2.02 -16.08 5.71
CA ALA A 61 -0.56 -16.12 5.49
C ALA A 61 0.18 -15.10 6.38
N SER A 62 -0.36 -13.88 6.51
CA SER A 62 0.22 -12.83 7.37
C SER A 62 0.17 -13.24 8.85
N ALA A 63 -0.94 -13.83 9.30
CA ALA A 63 -1.08 -14.32 10.68
C ALA A 63 -0.09 -15.46 10.98
N ILE A 64 0.03 -16.43 10.06
CA ILE A 64 1.02 -17.52 10.20
C ILE A 64 2.44 -16.96 10.28
N GLY A 65 2.81 -16.06 9.35
CA GLY A 65 4.13 -15.42 9.35
C GLY A 65 4.42 -14.68 10.65
N LEU A 66 3.45 -13.90 11.14
CA LEU A 66 3.59 -13.17 12.41
C LEU A 66 3.76 -14.12 13.60
N VAL A 67 2.95 -15.17 13.67
CA VAL A 67 3.04 -16.18 14.75
C VAL A 67 4.42 -16.87 14.74
N LEU A 68 4.92 -17.27 13.56
CA LEU A 68 6.24 -17.90 13.44
C LEU A 68 7.36 -16.98 13.94
N VAL A 69 7.29 -15.68 13.61
CA VAL A 69 8.25 -14.68 14.09
C VAL A 69 8.17 -14.49 15.61
N LEU A 70 6.96 -14.39 16.18
CA LEU A 70 6.76 -14.19 17.62
C LEU A 70 7.23 -15.39 18.46
N ILE A 71 7.06 -16.61 17.95
CA ILE A 71 7.49 -17.84 18.64
C ILE A 71 9.01 -18.09 18.43
N GLY A 72 9.64 -17.38 17.46
CA GLY A 72 11.05 -17.56 17.15
C GLY A 72 11.38 -18.87 16.44
N VAL A 73 10.39 -19.52 15.79
CA VAL A 73 10.58 -20.77 15.06
C VAL A 73 11.35 -20.51 13.77
N LYS A 74 12.48 -21.20 13.60
CA LYS A 74 13.23 -21.19 12.35
C LYS A 74 12.60 -22.20 11.39
N VAL A 75 12.01 -21.68 10.31
CA VAL A 75 11.45 -22.52 9.24
C VAL A 75 12.60 -23.21 8.50
N PRO A 76 12.55 -24.54 8.30
CA PRO A 76 13.59 -25.26 7.54
C PRO A 76 13.71 -24.72 6.11
N GLY A 77 14.95 -24.64 5.58
CA GLY A 77 15.24 -24.11 4.23
C GLY A 77 14.45 -24.79 3.13
N VAL A 78 14.25 -26.10 3.22
CA VAL A 78 13.47 -26.89 2.25
C VAL A 78 12.02 -26.35 2.08
N VAL A 79 11.44 -25.75 3.12
CA VAL A 79 10.10 -25.13 3.07
C VAL A 79 10.22 -23.65 2.76
N LEU A 80 11.22 -22.97 3.34
CA LEU A 80 11.38 -21.53 3.22
C LEU A 80 11.77 -21.10 1.80
N GLU A 81 12.68 -21.81 1.13
CA GLU A 81 13.18 -21.46 -0.19
C GLU A 81 12.09 -21.44 -1.28
N PRO A 82 11.20 -22.45 -1.42
CA PRO A 82 10.08 -22.38 -2.35
C PRO A 82 9.10 -21.25 -2.03
N VAL A 83 8.81 -21.03 -0.74
CA VAL A 83 7.92 -19.94 -0.30
C VAL A 83 8.53 -18.59 -0.64
N GLN A 84 9.85 -18.42 -0.41
CA GLN A 84 10.57 -17.19 -0.77
C GLN A 84 10.55 -16.95 -2.28
N SER A 85 10.79 -17.98 -3.09
CA SER A 85 10.74 -17.86 -4.55
C SER A 85 9.37 -17.39 -5.06
N LEU A 86 8.28 -17.91 -4.47
CA LEU A 86 6.93 -17.44 -4.77
C LEU A 86 6.69 -16.00 -4.29
N ALA A 87 7.21 -15.64 -3.12
CA ALA A 87 7.11 -14.29 -2.59
C ALA A 87 7.86 -13.27 -3.47
N ASP A 88 9.04 -13.63 -3.96
CA ASP A 88 9.85 -12.79 -4.84
C ASP A 88 9.17 -12.55 -6.20
N MET A 89 8.39 -13.51 -6.69
CA MET A 89 7.57 -13.34 -7.88
C MET A 89 6.34 -12.44 -7.68
N ALA A 90 5.87 -12.25 -6.45
CA ALA A 90 4.62 -11.53 -6.19
C ALA A 90 4.67 -10.07 -6.67
N ILE A 91 5.79 -9.37 -6.44
CA ILE A 91 5.97 -7.97 -6.85
C ILE A 91 6.01 -7.83 -8.38
N PRO A 92 6.88 -8.57 -9.12
CA PRO A 92 6.90 -8.51 -10.59
C PRO A 92 5.55 -8.90 -11.22
N ALA A 93 4.91 -9.97 -10.71
CA ALA A 93 3.61 -10.41 -11.21
C ALA A 93 2.52 -9.34 -11.01
N MET A 94 2.51 -8.68 -9.87
CA MET A 94 1.57 -7.60 -9.56
C MET A 94 1.81 -6.36 -10.44
N LEU A 95 3.08 -6.02 -10.71
CA LEU A 95 3.44 -4.95 -11.64
C LEU A 95 2.99 -5.28 -13.07
N LEU A 96 3.21 -6.51 -13.51
CA LEU A 96 2.77 -6.97 -14.83
C LEU A 96 1.25 -6.93 -14.96
N ALA A 97 0.53 -7.48 -13.98
CA ALA A 97 -0.94 -7.45 -13.97
C ALA A 97 -1.47 -6.01 -13.99
N TYR A 98 -0.86 -5.12 -13.24
CA TYR A 98 -1.21 -3.70 -13.23
C TYR A 98 -0.90 -3.05 -14.60
N GLY A 99 0.27 -3.30 -15.17
CA GLY A 99 0.63 -2.82 -16.52
C GLY A 99 -0.34 -3.30 -17.60
N LEU A 100 -0.73 -4.56 -17.54
CA LEU A 100 -1.75 -5.12 -18.45
C LEU A 100 -3.12 -4.44 -18.28
N SER A 101 -3.48 -4.05 -17.07
CA SER A 101 -4.74 -3.33 -16.81
C SER A 101 -4.79 -1.92 -17.43
N LEU A 102 -3.62 -1.34 -17.70
CA LEU A 102 -3.52 -0.05 -18.38
C LEU A 102 -3.64 -0.19 -19.91
N HIS A 103 -3.40 -1.40 -20.45
CA HIS A 103 -3.52 -1.63 -21.88
C HIS A 103 -4.96 -1.46 -22.34
N GLY A 104 -5.18 -0.65 -23.37
CA GLY A 104 -6.53 -0.34 -23.88
C GLY A 104 -7.41 0.51 -22.96
N SER A 105 -6.95 0.85 -21.76
CA SER A 105 -7.67 1.73 -20.86
C SER A 105 -7.48 3.21 -21.28
N ARG A 106 -8.43 4.05 -20.90
CA ARG A 106 -8.31 5.51 -21.02
C ARG A 106 -8.23 6.11 -19.62
N PRO A 107 -7.02 6.30 -19.06
CA PRO A 107 -6.88 6.91 -17.75
C PRO A 107 -7.59 8.26 -17.71
N LEU A 108 -8.25 8.58 -16.60
CA LEU A 108 -9.03 9.80 -16.43
C LEU A 108 -10.17 9.96 -17.45
N ALA A 109 -10.79 8.88 -17.90
CA ALA A 109 -11.93 8.93 -18.80
C ALA A 109 -13.05 9.81 -18.22
N LYS A 110 -13.66 10.66 -19.06
CA LYS A 110 -14.74 11.57 -18.62
C LYS A 110 -16.01 10.81 -18.22
N ASP A 111 -16.22 9.68 -18.87
CA ASP A 111 -17.46 8.92 -18.78
C ASP A 111 -17.62 8.17 -17.45
N ASP A 112 -16.52 7.93 -16.73
CA ASP A 112 -16.53 7.16 -15.46
C ASP A 112 -16.99 7.99 -14.25
N GLY A 113 -17.06 9.31 -14.34
CA GLY A 113 -17.46 10.20 -13.23
C GLY A 113 -16.47 10.28 -12.06
N TYR A 114 -15.35 9.55 -12.10
CA TYR A 114 -14.40 9.43 -10.98
C TYR A 114 -13.30 10.50 -10.94
N ARG A 115 -13.22 11.41 -11.91
CA ARG A 115 -12.12 12.40 -11.99
C ARG A 115 -11.94 13.23 -10.72
N GLY A 116 -13.04 13.71 -10.15
CA GLY A 116 -12.99 14.48 -8.90
C GLY A 116 -12.47 13.65 -7.74
N LEU A 117 -12.91 12.40 -7.62
CA LEU A 117 -12.46 11.50 -6.58
C LEU A 117 -10.98 11.10 -6.76
N ILE A 118 -10.55 10.86 -8.01
CA ILE A 118 -9.14 10.59 -8.33
C ILE A 118 -8.27 11.80 -7.96
N ALA A 119 -8.70 13.01 -8.30
CA ALA A 119 -7.96 14.22 -7.97
C ALA A 119 -7.85 14.43 -6.45
N VAL A 120 -8.94 14.25 -5.71
CA VAL A 120 -8.95 14.36 -4.24
C VAL A 120 -8.09 13.27 -3.61
N ALA A 121 -8.23 12.01 -4.01
CA ALA A 121 -7.45 10.91 -3.47
C ALA A 121 -5.95 11.06 -3.75
N SER A 122 -5.60 11.43 -4.99
CA SER A 122 -4.20 11.66 -5.38
C SER A 122 -3.61 12.89 -4.69
N GLY A 123 -4.36 14.00 -4.61
CA GLY A 123 -3.94 15.20 -3.90
C GLY A 123 -3.76 14.96 -2.40
N ALA A 124 -4.70 14.26 -1.77
CA ALA A 124 -4.58 13.87 -0.37
C ALA A 124 -3.33 13.02 -0.15
N LYS A 125 -3.04 12.06 -1.02
CA LYS A 125 -1.89 11.17 -0.90
C LYS A 125 -0.57 11.86 -1.15
N LEU A 126 -0.49 12.69 -2.20
CA LEU A 126 0.77 13.32 -2.63
C LEU A 126 1.12 14.58 -1.84
N LEU A 127 0.12 15.30 -1.33
CA LEU A 127 0.32 16.57 -0.64
C LEU A 127 -0.07 16.51 0.84
N ALA A 128 -1.33 16.13 1.15
CA ALA A 128 -1.79 16.18 2.52
C ALA A 128 -1.03 15.21 3.43
N MET A 129 -0.76 13.98 3.01
CA MET A 129 -0.05 13.00 3.82
C MET A 129 1.39 13.42 4.17
N PRO A 130 2.25 13.85 3.23
CA PRO A 130 3.58 14.35 3.56
C PRO A 130 3.56 15.61 4.43
N LEU A 131 2.62 16.54 4.19
CA LEU A 131 2.49 17.76 4.98
C LEU A 131 2.04 17.46 6.42
N ILE A 132 1.09 16.54 6.60
CA ILE A 132 0.66 16.08 7.93
C ILE A 132 1.84 15.40 8.65
N ALA A 133 2.58 14.53 7.95
CA ALA A 133 3.75 13.85 8.51
C ALA A 133 4.84 14.86 8.92
N LEU A 134 5.10 15.85 8.08
CA LEU A 134 6.01 16.95 8.40
C LEU A 134 5.55 17.73 9.65
N GLY A 135 4.27 18.12 9.67
CA GLY A 135 3.70 18.86 10.82
C GLY A 135 3.78 18.06 12.13
N ILE A 136 3.39 16.79 12.11
CA ILE A 136 3.47 15.91 13.29
C ILE A 136 4.93 15.66 13.68
N GLY A 137 5.82 15.41 12.73
CA GLY A 137 7.25 15.21 12.99
C GLY A 137 7.88 16.42 13.69
N LEU A 138 7.59 17.63 13.20
CA LEU A 138 8.04 18.88 13.83
C LEU A 138 7.46 19.08 15.23
N LEU A 139 6.19 18.77 15.43
CA LEU A 139 5.55 18.85 16.76
C LEU A 139 6.15 17.87 17.76
N LEU A 140 6.59 16.69 17.29
CA LEU A 140 7.30 15.70 18.11
C LEU A 140 8.80 16.02 18.29
N GLY A 141 9.28 17.15 17.77
CA GLY A 141 10.67 17.56 17.86
C GLY A 141 11.64 16.81 16.96
N MET A 142 11.14 16.07 15.97
CA MET A 142 11.98 15.35 15.00
C MET A 142 12.72 16.35 14.10
N ARG A 143 13.99 16.06 13.78
CA ARG A 143 14.84 16.91 12.95
C ARG A 143 15.80 16.07 12.11
N GLY A 144 16.37 16.68 11.05
CA GLY A 144 17.37 16.06 10.18
C GLY A 144 16.85 14.76 9.54
N ALA A 145 17.69 13.74 9.50
CA ALA A 145 17.41 12.47 8.81
C ALA A 145 16.08 11.80 9.25
N HIS A 146 15.77 11.79 10.55
CA HIS A 146 14.53 11.17 11.04
C HIS A 146 13.27 11.87 10.55
N LEU A 147 13.27 13.21 10.47
CA LEU A 147 12.14 13.95 9.91
C LEU A 147 12.01 13.67 8.42
N TYR A 148 13.12 13.66 7.69
CA TYR A 148 13.17 13.33 6.28
C TYR A 148 12.58 11.94 6.00
N GLU A 149 13.01 10.91 6.73
CA GLU A 149 12.54 9.53 6.62
C GLU A 149 11.01 9.44 6.77
N VAL A 150 10.44 10.05 7.81
CA VAL A 150 9.01 10.03 8.07
C VAL A 150 8.22 10.71 6.95
N VAL A 151 8.71 11.85 6.45
CA VAL A 151 8.05 12.59 5.37
C VAL A 151 8.14 11.83 4.05
N VAL A 152 9.29 11.23 3.72
CA VAL A 152 9.49 10.38 2.54
C VAL A 152 8.56 9.15 2.59
N MET A 153 8.47 8.48 3.73
CA MET A 153 7.58 7.34 3.90
C MET A 153 6.10 7.72 3.74
N ALA A 154 5.70 8.90 4.20
CA ALA A 154 4.34 9.42 3.99
C ALA A 154 4.06 9.80 2.52
N ALA A 155 5.10 10.21 1.77
CA ALA A 155 5.02 10.56 0.35
C ALA A 155 4.99 9.36 -0.61
N LEU A 156 5.13 8.12 -0.10
CA LEU A 156 5.04 6.92 -0.93
C LEU A 156 3.72 6.87 -1.72
N PRO A 157 3.73 6.37 -2.97
CA PRO A 157 2.53 6.31 -3.80
C PRO A 157 1.48 5.36 -3.22
N THR A 158 0.25 5.45 -3.72
CA THR A 158 -0.80 4.49 -3.40
C THR A 158 -0.33 3.08 -3.73
N ALA A 159 -0.51 2.15 -2.79
CA ALA A 159 -0.06 0.77 -2.96
C ALA A 159 -0.85 0.06 -4.06
N GLN A 160 -0.17 -0.73 -4.89
CA GLN A 160 -0.81 -1.53 -5.95
C GLN A 160 -1.81 -2.56 -5.40
N ASN A 161 -1.65 -2.98 -4.14
CA ASN A 161 -2.61 -3.84 -3.45
C ASN A 161 -4.03 -3.26 -3.43
N VAL A 162 -4.18 -1.92 -3.47
CA VAL A 162 -5.48 -1.25 -3.54
C VAL A 162 -6.15 -1.57 -4.88
N TYR A 163 -5.41 -1.53 -5.99
CA TYR A 163 -5.92 -1.94 -7.30
C TYR A 163 -6.30 -3.42 -7.32
N VAL A 164 -5.43 -4.30 -6.83
CA VAL A 164 -5.70 -5.75 -6.77
C VAL A 164 -6.95 -6.05 -5.95
N ALA A 165 -7.13 -5.36 -4.81
CA ALA A 165 -8.34 -5.48 -4.01
C ALA A 165 -9.58 -4.97 -4.75
N ALA A 166 -9.49 -3.79 -5.39
CA ALA A 166 -10.58 -3.22 -6.18
C ALA A 166 -11.01 -4.16 -7.32
N ALA A 167 -10.06 -4.74 -8.05
CA ALA A 167 -10.31 -5.71 -9.11
C ALA A 167 -10.94 -7.01 -8.57
N ARG A 168 -10.43 -7.54 -7.44
CA ARG A 168 -10.96 -8.75 -6.81
C ARG A 168 -12.41 -8.59 -6.36
N TYR A 169 -12.75 -7.44 -5.77
CA TYR A 169 -14.10 -7.15 -5.28
C TYR A 169 -14.97 -6.43 -6.30
N ARG A 170 -14.47 -6.18 -7.51
CA ARG A 170 -15.15 -5.42 -8.58
C ARG A 170 -15.67 -4.07 -8.08
N ALA A 171 -14.89 -3.40 -7.26
CA ALA A 171 -15.26 -2.15 -6.60
C ALA A 171 -14.44 -0.98 -7.15
N SER A 172 -15.05 -0.17 -8.01
CA SER A 172 -14.44 1.07 -8.56
C SER A 172 -13.00 0.87 -9.09
N GLU A 173 -12.78 -0.18 -9.88
CA GLU A 173 -11.48 -0.59 -10.39
C GLU A 173 -10.75 0.53 -11.13
N ASN A 174 -11.47 1.29 -11.98
CA ASN A 174 -10.92 2.43 -12.71
C ASN A 174 -10.41 3.53 -11.76
N LEU A 175 -11.15 3.82 -10.68
CA LEU A 175 -10.73 4.78 -9.65
C LEU A 175 -9.42 4.33 -8.99
N ALA A 176 -9.33 3.08 -8.59
CA ALA A 176 -8.14 2.54 -7.94
C ALA A 176 -6.93 2.54 -8.88
N ARG A 177 -7.12 2.04 -10.12
CA ARG A 177 -6.08 1.98 -11.15
C ARG A 177 -5.50 3.37 -11.44
N ASP A 178 -6.36 4.35 -11.72
CA ASP A 178 -5.95 5.69 -12.12
C ASP A 178 -5.31 6.45 -10.95
N THR A 179 -5.81 6.24 -9.73
CA THR A 179 -5.18 6.81 -8.51
C THR A 179 -3.78 6.24 -8.29
N VAL A 180 -3.58 4.93 -8.45
CA VAL A 180 -2.25 4.30 -8.36
C VAL A 180 -1.31 4.87 -9.42
N LEU A 181 -1.78 5.04 -10.67
CA LEU A 181 -0.98 5.59 -11.77
C LEU A 181 -0.51 7.03 -11.44
N ILE A 182 -1.46 7.91 -11.11
CA ILE A 182 -1.16 9.32 -10.86
C ILE A 182 -0.26 9.50 -9.65
N THR A 183 -0.55 8.78 -8.56
CA THR A 183 0.28 8.87 -7.35
C THR A 183 1.67 8.29 -7.58
N THR A 184 1.83 7.25 -8.39
CA THR A 184 3.15 6.68 -8.73
C THR A 184 4.01 7.68 -9.51
N ILE A 185 3.43 8.32 -10.53
CA ILE A 185 4.14 9.34 -11.31
C ILE A 185 4.39 10.59 -10.45
N GLY A 186 3.38 11.04 -9.72
CA GLY A 186 3.45 12.25 -8.89
C GLY A 186 4.42 12.13 -7.72
N THR A 187 4.60 10.93 -7.15
CA THR A 187 5.55 10.70 -6.05
C THR A 187 6.99 11.06 -6.44
N VAL A 188 7.40 10.85 -7.69
CA VAL A 188 8.75 11.21 -8.14
C VAL A 188 8.98 12.72 -7.96
N LEU A 189 8.02 13.54 -8.39
CA LEU A 189 8.11 15.00 -8.25
C LEU A 189 8.07 15.42 -6.77
N VAL A 190 7.21 14.80 -5.98
CA VAL A 190 7.08 15.10 -4.55
C VAL A 190 8.36 14.73 -3.79
N LEU A 191 8.98 13.58 -4.09
CA LEU A 191 10.25 13.18 -3.45
C LEU A 191 11.38 14.14 -3.81
N LEU A 192 11.47 14.60 -5.06
CA LEU A 192 12.45 15.60 -5.46
C LEU A 192 12.24 16.93 -4.71
N LEU A 193 10.99 17.35 -4.52
CA LEU A 193 10.68 18.55 -3.75
C LEU A 193 11.04 18.38 -2.27
N ILE A 194 10.71 17.23 -1.66
CA ILE A 194 11.05 16.92 -0.27
C ILE A 194 12.57 16.96 -0.07
N SER A 195 13.33 16.31 -0.98
CA SER A 195 14.79 16.31 -0.92
C SER A 195 15.38 17.71 -1.05
N ALA A 196 14.83 18.55 -1.91
CA ALA A 196 15.30 19.93 -2.09
C ALA A 196 14.93 20.85 -0.91
N VAL A 197 13.83 20.59 -0.20
CA VAL A 197 13.36 21.44 0.92
C VAL A 197 13.98 21.03 2.25
N LEU A 198 14.21 19.76 2.49
CA LEU A 198 14.74 19.26 3.75
C LEU A 198 16.28 19.13 3.78
N ASP A 199 16.96 19.54 2.68
CA ASP A 199 18.42 19.67 2.61
C ASP A 199 19.20 18.45 3.19
N VAL A 200 18.90 17.23 2.67
CA VAL A 200 19.56 15.98 3.09
C VAL A 200 20.27 15.34 1.91
#